data_ee11630c401d5c93f93f60ebcf821440
#
_entry.id   ee11630c401d5c93f93f60ebcf821440
#
_cell.length_a   1.000
_cell.length_b   1.000
_cell.length_c   1.000
_cell.angle_alpha   90.00
_cell.angle_beta   90.00
_cell.angle_gamma   90.00
#
_symmetry.space_group_name_H-M   'P 1'
#
loop_
_entity.id
_entity.type
_entity.pdbx_description
1 polymer ?
#
loop_
_entity_poly.entity_id
_entity_poly.type
_entity_poly.pdbx_seq_one_letter_code
_entity_poly.pdbx_strand_id
1 'polypeptide(L)'
;MSNQTLTDTGNHALANPEMAELEVSGLTRSSFLLRGALAAGAVYGVGAVTPFVSQALAAGSSGDVEILNFALTLEYLESDFYNVKGKEVHLSGTARSYAKLFGEQEAEHVKALTSTIKSLGGKPAAKPTFVFPASSQSSFMALASALENTGVSAYNGAAPSLQSKEVLAAAGSIVQIEARHAAAINLLIGKTPTPTQGFDVPLMKAQVLTKIEPLIKK
;
A
#
# COMPACT_ATOMS: atom_id res chain seq x y z
N MET A 1 23.30 29.85 -40.69
CA MET A 1 22.13 29.41 -39.93
C MET A 1 22.21 27.87 -39.82
N SER A 2 22.83 27.41 -38.73
CA SER A 2 23.04 25.96 -38.48
C SER A 2 22.00 25.49 -37.48
N ASN A 3 21.20 24.55 -37.92
CA ASN A 3 20.21 23.90 -37.12
C ASN A 3 20.89 22.75 -36.36
N GLN A 4 21.10 22.87 -35.05
CA GLN A 4 21.57 21.78 -34.19
C GLN A 4 20.35 21.08 -33.60
N THR A 5 20.09 19.90 -34.09
CA THR A 5 19.17 18.93 -33.49
C THR A 5 19.81 18.37 -32.22
N LEU A 6 19.26 18.69 -31.05
CA LEU A 6 19.61 18.05 -29.78
C LEU A 6 18.97 16.66 -29.75
N THR A 7 19.76 15.64 -29.94
CA THR A 7 19.38 14.27 -29.58
C THR A 7 19.69 14.09 -28.08
N ASP A 8 18.64 14.16 -27.26
CA ASP A 8 18.70 13.78 -25.85
C ASP A 8 18.77 12.25 -25.74
N THR A 9 19.98 11.72 -25.64
CA THR A 9 20.21 10.35 -25.18
C THR A 9 20.27 10.38 -23.67
N GLY A 10 19.11 10.22 -23.03
CA GLY A 10 18.96 10.15 -21.58
C GLY A 10 19.76 9.00 -20.95
N ASN A 11 21.04 9.25 -20.71
CA ASN A 11 21.88 8.43 -19.86
C ASN A 11 21.64 8.87 -18.41
N HIS A 12 20.65 8.27 -17.73
CA HIS A 12 20.50 8.43 -16.29
C HIS A 12 21.65 7.72 -15.58
N ALA A 13 22.85 8.28 -15.64
CA ALA A 13 23.95 7.92 -14.77
C ALA A 13 23.50 8.17 -13.32
N LEU A 14 23.66 7.16 -12.47
CA LEU A 14 23.39 7.28 -11.03
C LEU A 14 24.08 8.55 -10.50
N ALA A 15 23.36 9.37 -9.79
CA ALA A 15 23.78 10.70 -9.34
C ALA A 15 25.03 10.69 -8.43
N ASN A 16 25.49 9.52 -8.00
CA ASN A 16 26.74 9.35 -7.25
C ASN A 16 27.25 7.90 -7.38
N PRO A 17 28.24 7.62 -8.25
CA PRO A 17 28.79 6.27 -8.43
C PRO A 17 29.48 5.71 -7.16
N GLU A 18 29.98 6.56 -6.26
CA GLU A 18 30.58 6.10 -4.99
C GLU A 18 29.57 5.44 -4.05
N MET A 19 28.28 5.72 -4.22
CA MET A 19 27.20 5.10 -3.46
C MET A 19 26.92 3.66 -3.89
N ALA A 20 27.40 3.21 -5.03
CA ALA A 20 27.19 1.85 -5.54
C ALA A 20 28.03 0.79 -4.82
N GLU A 21 29.12 1.16 -4.16
CA GLU A 21 30.09 0.24 -3.55
C GLU A 21 29.98 0.09 -2.02
N LEU A 22 29.03 0.78 -1.37
CA LEU A 22 28.83 0.66 0.07
C LEU A 22 28.18 -0.68 0.43
N GLU A 23 28.92 -1.54 1.13
CA GLU A 23 28.38 -2.77 1.69
C GLU A 23 27.51 -2.51 2.93
N VAL A 24 26.31 -3.09 2.95
CA VAL A 24 25.42 -3.12 4.12
C VAL A 24 25.21 -4.60 4.47
N SER A 25 25.79 -5.05 5.57
CA SER A 25 25.62 -6.40 6.10
C SER A 25 25.94 -7.51 5.08
N GLY A 26 27.07 -7.40 4.34
CA GLY A 26 27.49 -8.41 3.36
C GLY A 26 26.78 -8.33 2.01
N LEU A 27 25.95 -7.32 1.78
CA LEU A 27 25.30 -7.04 0.50
C LEU A 27 25.81 -5.70 -0.03
N THR A 28 26.25 -5.66 -1.29
CA THR A 28 26.54 -4.40 -1.95
C THR A 28 25.22 -3.62 -2.16
N ARG A 29 25.27 -2.29 -2.19
CA ARG A 29 24.09 -1.46 -2.49
C ARG A 29 23.49 -1.80 -3.85
N SER A 30 24.33 -2.16 -4.83
CA SER A 30 23.89 -2.62 -6.14
C SER A 30 23.05 -3.91 -6.05
N SER A 31 23.49 -4.89 -5.25
CA SER A 31 22.72 -6.12 -5.04
C SER A 31 21.48 -5.89 -4.17
N PHE A 32 21.50 -4.95 -3.23
CA PHE A 32 20.33 -4.52 -2.48
C PHE A 32 19.32 -3.81 -3.38
N LEU A 33 19.77 -2.85 -4.20
CA LEU A 33 18.92 -2.16 -5.17
C LEU A 33 18.42 -3.09 -6.27
N LEU A 34 19.25 -4.03 -6.75
CA LEU A 34 18.84 -5.04 -7.73
C LEU A 34 17.80 -6.00 -7.15
N ARG A 35 17.97 -6.44 -5.91
CA ARG A 35 16.97 -7.30 -5.23
C ARG A 35 15.71 -6.51 -4.89
N GLY A 36 15.83 -5.25 -4.48
CA GLY A 36 14.71 -4.33 -4.30
C GLY A 36 14.00 -4.00 -5.61
N ALA A 37 14.74 -3.78 -6.71
CA ALA A 37 14.16 -3.56 -8.04
C ALA A 37 13.54 -4.82 -8.63
N LEU A 38 14.11 -6.01 -8.37
CA LEU A 38 13.50 -7.29 -8.73
C LEU A 38 12.25 -7.57 -7.89
N ALA A 39 12.24 -7.19 -6.63
CA ALA A 39 11.04 -7.23 -5.80
C ALA A 39 9.99 -6.21 -6.27
N ALA A 40 10.39 -4.99 -6.61
CA ALA A 40 9.49 -3.93 -7.11
C ALA A 40 9.08 -4.16 -8.58
N GLY A 41 9.98 -4.61 -9.47
CA GLY A 41 9.66 -4.92 -10.87
C GLY A 41 8.73 -6.13 -11.01
N ALA A 42 8.74 -6.98 -10.00
CA ALA A 42 7.80 -8.07 -9.84
C ALA A 42 6.38 -7.58 -9.45
N VAL A 43 6.20 -6.39 -8.91
CA VAL A 43 4.88 -5.85 -8.50
C VAL A 43 4.05 -5.34 -9.68
N TYR A 44 4.67 -5.02 -10.82
CA TYR A 44 3.98 -4.50 -12.01
C TYR A 44 3.67 -5.53 -13.10
N GLY A 45 3.94 -6.83 -12.87
CA GLY A 45 3.64 -7.93 -13.80
C GLY A 45 2.99 -9.12 -13.12
N VAL A 46 2.13 -9.84 -13.82
CA VAL A 46 1.38 -11.03 -13.34
C VAL A 46 2.28 -12.15 -12.78
N GLY A 47 3.60 -12.05 -12.96
CA GLY A 47 4.61 -12.97 -12.38
C GLY A 47 5.16 -12.58 -11.01
N ALA A 48 4.66 -11.52 -10.43
CA ALA A 48 5.29 -10.79 -9.33
C ALA A 48 4.82 -11.15 -7.93
N VAL A 49 3.69 -11.79 -7.82
CA VAL A 49 3.17 -12.23 -6.51
C VAL A 49 3.90 -13.49 -6.01
N THR A 50 4.56 -14.21 -6.90
CA THR A 50 5.21 -15.49 -6.59
C THR A 50 6.41 -15.42 -5.63
N PRO A 51 7.34 -14.44 -5.71
CA PRO A 51 8.42 -14.34 -4.72
C PRO A 51 7.92 -13.93 -3.34
N PHE A 52 6.92 -13.07 -3.29
CA PHE A 52 6.27 -12.62 -2.06
C PHE A 52 5.58 -13.79 -1.35
N VAL A 53 4.88 -14.63 -2.09
CA VAL A 53 4.17 -15.80 -1.60
C VAL A 53 5.13 -16.91 -1.20
N SER A 54 6.19 -17.17 -1.95
CA SER A 54 7.13 -18.26 -1.65
C SER A 54 7.99 -18.03 -0.41
N GLN A 55 8.25 -16.76 -0.05
CA GLN A 55 8.95 -16.44 1.20
C GLN A 55 8.03 -16.56 2.43
N ALA A 56 6.75 -16.25 2.30
CA ALA A 56 5.78 -16.39 3.38
C ALA A 56 5.48 -17.85 3.76
N LEU A 57 5.73 -18.80 2.86
CA LEU A 57 5.46 -20.24 3.07
C LEU A 57 6.32 -20.90 4.16
N ALA A 58 7.41 -20.28 4.59
CA ALA A 58 8.37 -20.93 5.49
C ALA A 58 8.07 -20.79 6.99
N ALA A 59 7.14 -19.92 7.42
CA ALA A 59 7.04 -19.52 8.82
C ALA A 59 5.63 -19.15 9.35
N GLY A 60 4.54 -19.50 8.65
CA GLY A 60 3.20 -19.04 9.02
C GLY A 60 2.68 -19.63 10.32
N SER A 61 2.29 -18.76 11.26
CA SER A 61 1.48 -19.13 12.42
C SER A 61 0.00 -18.76 12.19
N SER A 62 -0.89 -19.41 12.94
CA SER A 62 -2.32 -19.08 12.92
C SER A 62 -2.60 -17.61 13.26
N GLY A 63 -1.73 -16.97 14.07
CA GLY A 63 -1.80 -15.56 14.42
C GLY A 63 -1.57 -14.63 13.22
N ASP A 64 -0.60 -14.94 12.36
CA ASP A 64 -0.33 -14.14 11.16
C ASP A 64 -1.50 -14.19 10.18
N VAL A 65 -2.14 -15.36 10.01
CA VAL A 65 -3.35 -15.50 9.18
C VAL A 65 -4.50 -14.64 9.69
N GLU A 66 -4.69 -14.53 10.99
CA GLU A 66 -5.73 -13.66 11.57
C GLU A 66 -5.43 -12.18 11.30
N ILE A 67 -4.17 -11.76 11.49
CA ILE A 67 -3.73 -10.39 11.23
C ILE A 67 -3.89 -10.05 9.75
N LEU A 68 -3.46 -10.94 8.86
CA LEU A 68 -3.59 -10.75 7.42
C LEU A 68 -5.06 -10.70 6.96
N ASN A 69 -5.96 -11.46 7.57
CA ASN A 69 -7.39 -11.39 7.29
C ASN A 69 -8.00 -10.05 7.75
N PHE A 70 -7.51 -9.52 8.86
CA PHE A 70 -7.90 -8.18 9.29
C PHE A 70 -7.40 -7.12 8.30
N ALA A 71 -6.13 -7.16 7.89
CA ALA A 71 -5.60 -6.29 6.85
C ALA A 71 -6.40 -6.43 5.54
N LEU A 72 -6.66 -7.66 5.08
CA LEU A 72 -7.46 -7.92 3.87
C LEU A 72 -8.86 -7.27 3.92
N THR A 73 -9.46 -7.16 5.11
CA THR A 73 -10.75 -6.46 5.26
C THR A 73 -10.61 -4.95 5.01
N LEU A 74 -9.49 -4.34 5.41
CA LEU A 74 -9.20 -2.94 5.14
C LEU A 74 -8.92 -2.71 3.65
N GLU A 75 -8.11 -3.56 3.04
CA GLU A 75 -7.84 -3.47 1.59
C GLU A 75 -9.11 -3.64 0.73
N TYR A 76 -10.02 -4.55 1.12
CA TYR A 76 -11.32 -4.64 0.47
C TYR A 76 -12.12 -3.34 0.55
N LEU A 77 -12.10 -2.68 1.72
CA LEU A 77 -12.80 -1.42 1.95
C LEU A 77 -12.20 -0.31 1.07
N GLU A 78 -10.88 -0.17 1.04
CA GLU A 78 -10.19 0.86 0.25
C GLU A 78 -10.31 0.59 -1.24
N SER A 79 -10.16 -0.65 -1.66
CA SER A 79 -10.38 -1.05 -3.06
C SER A 79 -11.79 -0.75 -3.54
N ASP A 80 -12.84 -1.06 -2.77
CA ASP A 80 -14.22 -0.72 -3.12
C ASP A 80 -14.46 0.79 -3.07
N PHE A 81 -13.84 1.48 -2.12
CA PHE A 81 -13.95 2.93 -2.03
C PHE A 81 -13.46 3.61 -3.31
N TYR A 82 -12.28 3.26 -3.78
CA TYR A 82 -11.72 3.88 -5.00
C TYR A 82 -12.37 3.34 -6.28
N ASN A 83 -12.55 2.03 -6.41
CA ASN A 83 -12.96 1.40 -7.67
C ASN A 83 -14.47 1.41 -7.90
N VAL A 84 -15.28 1.46 -6.84
CA VAL A 84 -16.75 1.50 -6.92
C VAL A 84 -17.23 2.91 -6.62
N LYS A 85 -17.00 3.41 -5.40
CA LYS A 85 -17.47 4.74 -5.00
C LYS A 85 -16.84 5.87 -5.78
N GLY A 86 -15.57 5.77 -6.13
CA GLY A 86 -14.87 6.74 -6.97
C GLY A 86 -15.47 6.91 -8.36
N LYS A 87 -16.17 5.90 -8.89
CA LYS A 87 -16.91 5.98 -10.16
C LYS A 87 -18.29 6.62 -10.02
N GLU A 88 -18.92 6.49 -8.85
CA GLU A 88 -20.22 7.11 -8.57
C GLU A 88 -20.10 8.62 -8.32
N VAL A 89 -18.99 9.05 -7.75
CA VAL A 89 -18.71 10.46 -7.48
C VAL A 89 -18.05 11.09 -8.71
N HIS A 90 -18.54 12.25 -9.14
CA HIS A 90 -17.95 12.98 -10.26
C HIS A 90 -16.60 13.61 -9.88
N LEU A 91 -15.54 12.79 -9.90
CA LEU A 91 -14.17 13.23 -9.65
C LEU A 91 -13.57 13.88 -10.90
N SER A 92 -12.72 14.89 -10.70
CA SER A 92 -12.03 15.62 -11.76
C SER A 92 -10.56 15.86 -11.42
N GLY A 93 -9.77 16.22 -12.42
CA GLY A 93 -8.35 16.59 -12.24
C GLY A 93 -7.56 15.53 -11.49
N THR A 94 -6.68 15.99 -10.61
CA THR A 94 -5.80 15.15 -9.79
C THR A 94 -6.56 14.15 -8.91
N ALA A 95 -7.74 14.55 -8.37
CA ALA A 95 -8.56 13.64 -7.56
C ALA A 95 -8.99 12.39 -8.32
N ARG A 96 -9.40 12.55 -9.59
CA ARG A 96 -9.74 11.42 -10.47
C ARG A 96 -8.51 10.54 -10.75
N SER A 97 -7.37 11.17 -11.03
CA SER A 97 -6.13 10.44 -11.33
C SER A 97 -5.66 9.61 -10.14
N TYR A 98 -5.72 10.20 -8.95
CA TYR A 98 -5.36 9.48 -7.71
C TYR A 98 -6.36 8.36 -7.39
N ALA A 99 -7.66 8.61 -7.49
CA ALA A 99 -8.66 7.58 -7.24
C ALA A 99 -8.48 6.37 -8.16
N LYS A 100 -8.12 6.60 -9.44
CA LYS A 100 -7.82 5.52 -10.37
C LYS A 100 -6.55 4.76 -9.96
N LEU A 101 -5.44 5.48 -9.76
CA LEU A 101 -4.14 4.88 -9.42
C LEU A 101 -4.22 4.08 -8.11
N PHE A 102 -4.77 4.69 -7.06
CA PHE A 102 -4.85 4.05 -5.76
C PHE A 102 -5.81 2.85 -5.81
N GLY A 103 -6.95 2.96 -6.48
CA GLY A 103 -7.83 1.81 -6.65
C GLY A 103 -7.20 0.62 -7.37
N GLU A 104 -6.27 0.86 -8.31
CA GLU A 104 -5.47 -0.19 -8.95
C GLU A 104 -4.49 -0.80 -7.94
N GLN A 105 -3.82 0.01 -7.11
CA GLN A 105 -2.88 -0.44 -6.08
C GLN A 105 -3.57 -1.21 -4.97
N GLU A 106 -4.72 -0.73 -4.47
CA GLU A 106 -5.52 -1.48 -3.48
C GLU A 106 -5.99 -2.84 -4.00
N ALA A 107 -6.35 -2.93 -5.27
CA ALA A 107 -6.69 -4.21 -5.87
C ALA A 107 -5.49 -5.18 -5.92
N GLU A 108 -4.26 -4.69 -6.07
CA GLU A 108 -3.05 -5.51 -5.96
C GLU A 108 -2.75 -5.91 -4.52
N HIS A 109 -2.96 -5.03 -3.52
CA HIS A 109 -2.85 -5.37 -2.10
C HIS A 109 -3.83 -6.48 -1.72
N VAL A 110 -5.09 -6.39 -2.14
CA VAL A 110 -6.10 -7.47 -1.96
C VAL A 110 -5.62 -8.80 -2.54
N LYS A 111 -5.06 -8.82 -3.75
CA LYS A 111 -4.53 -10.03 -4.37
C LYS A 111 -3.35 -10.59 -3.58
N ALA A 112 -2.42 -9.73 -3.18
CA ALA A 112 -1.23 -10.12 -2.43
C ALA A 112 -1.60 -10.76 -1.09
N LEU A 113 -2.45 -10.11 -0.30
CA LEU A 113 -2.91 -10.64 0.99
C LEU A 113 -3.71 -11.94 0.82
N THR A 114 -4.63 -11.99 -0.14
CA THR A 114 -5.42 -13.21 -0.44
C THR A 114 -4.49 -14.38 -0.78
N SER A 115 -3.46 -14.15 -1.58
CA SER A 115 -2.49 -15.18 -1.97
C SER A 115 -1.64 -15.62 -0.78
N THR A 116 -1.16 -14.67 0.02
CA THR A 116 -0.35 -14.95 1.22
C THR A 116 -1.14 -15.76 2.25
N ILE A 117 -2.39 -15.39 2.54
CA ILE A 117 -3.25 -16.15 3.47
C ILE A 117 -3.42 -17.60 3.00
N LYS A 118 -3.68 -17.82 1.70
CA LYS A 118 -3.81 -19.16 1.13
C LYS A 118 -2.50 -19.95 1.24
N SER A 119 -1.37 -19.33 0.98
CA SER A 119 -0.06 -19.99 1.06
C SER A 119 0.31 -20.40 2.48
N LEU A 120 -0.17 -19.67 3.48
CA LEU A 120 -0.05 -20.01 4.90
C LEU A 120 -1.07 -21.09 5.36
N GLY A 121 -1.84 -21.67 4.42
CA GLY A 121 -2.88 -22.64 4.73
C GLY A 121 -4.16 -22.04 5.32
N GLY A 122 -4.24 -20.70 5.36
CA GLY A 122 -5.40 -19.98 5.87
C GLY A 122 -6.52 -19.86 4.82
N LYS A 123 -7.72 -19.50 5.31
CA LYS A 123 -8.86 -19.13 4.46
C LYS A 123 -8.97 -17.60 4.43
N PRO A 124 -8.92 -16.96 3.24
CA PRO A 124 -9.16 -15.53 3.13
C PRO A 124 -10.56 -15.15 3.63
N ALA A 125 -10.66 -14.05 4.36
CA ALA A 125 -11.91 -13.49 4.81
C ALA A 125 -12.82 -13.16 3.60
N ALA A 126 -14.12 -13.36 3.77
CA ALA A 126 -15.09 -12.92 2.78
C ALA A 126 -15.14 -11.38 2.76
N LYS A 127 -15.26 -10.82 1.56
CA LYS A 127 -15.39 -9.37 1.39
C LYS A 127 -16.73 -8.90 1.96
N PRO A 128 -16.76 -7.95 2.91
CA PRO A 128 -17.99 -7.33 3.37
C PRO A 128 -18.64 -6.49 2.27
N THR A 129 -19.91 -6.11 2.48
CA THR A 129 -20.54 -5.03 1.69
C THR A 129 -20.28 -3.72 2.39
N PHE A 130 -19.80 -2.73 1.64
CA PHE A 130 -19.48 -1.42 2.19
C PHE A 130 -20.48 -0.36 1.76
N VAL A 131 -20.62 0.70 2.59
CA VAL A 131 -21.39 1.89 2.31
C VAL A 131 -20.50 3.11 2.56
N PHE A 132 -20.48 4.05 1.62
CA PHE A 132 -19.59 5.21 1.70
C PHE A 132 -20.42 6.50 1.67
N PRO A 133 -20.41 7.31 2.75
CA PRO A 133 -21.14 8.57 2.83
C PRO A 133 -20.41 9.70 2.10
N ALA A 134 -20.06 9.48 0.82
CA ALA A 134 -19.38 10.44 -0.03
C ALA A 134 -20.24 10.72 -1.26
N SER A 135 -20.72 11.94 -1.41
CA SER A 135 -21.60 12.37 -2.52
C SER A 135 -20.98 13.46 -3.40
N SER A 136 -19.82 13.98 -3.04
CA SER A 136 -19.08 15.01 -3.77
C SER A 136 -17.58 14.72 -3.75
N GLN A 137 -16.83 15.35 -4.65
CA GLN A 137 -15.36 15.23 -4.65
C GLN A 137 -14.77 15.64 -3.29
N SER A 138 -15.27 16.69 -2.66
CA SER A 138 -14.76 17.13 -1.35
C SER A 138 -15.01 16.08 -0.27
N SER A 139 -16.22 15.54 -0.16
CA SER A 139 -16.53 14.48 0.82
C SER A 139 -15.80 13.17 0.51
N PHE A 140 -15.59 12.84 -0.77
CA PHE A 140 -14.80 11.69 -1.20
C PHE A 140 -13.34 11.84 -0.73
N MET A 141 -12.71 12.97 -1.02
CA MET A 141 -11.31 13.19 -0.64
C MET A 141 -11.12 13.28 0.88
N ALA A 142 -12.10 13.82 1.61
CA ALA A 142 -12.06 13.83 3.07
C ALA A 142 -12.15 12.42 3.65
N LEU A 143 -13.01 11.57 3.10
CA LEU A 143 -13.11 10.16 3.50
C LEU A 143 -11.85 9.37 3.08
N ALA A 144 -11.30 9.60 1.87
CA ALA A 144 -10.04 9.05 1.43
C ALA A 144 -8.93 9.33 2.45
N SER A 145 -8.76 10.60 2.86
CA SER A 145 -7.78 10.97 3.88
C SER A 145 -7.99 10.19 5.20
N ALA A 146 -9.23 9.97 5.61
CA ALA A 146 -9.50 9.22 6.85
C ALA A 146 -9.19 7.73 6.70
N LEU A 147 -9.51 7.12 5.57
CA LEU A 147 -9.24 5.70 5.29
C LEU A 147 -7.74 5.44 5.23
N GLU A 148 -7.01 6.13 4.38
CA GLU A 148 -5.57 5.97 4.20
C GLU A 148 -4.77 6.14 5.52
N ASN A 149 -5.07 7.21 6.28
CA ASN A 149 -4.42 7.39 7.58
C ASN A 149 -4.81 6.28 8.60
N THR A 150 -5.99 5.69 8.46
CA THR A 150 -6.41 4.55 9.28
C THR A 150 -5.69 3.27 8.84
N GLY A 151 -5.50 3.04 7.54
CA GLY A 151 -4.70 1.96 6.97
C GLY A 151 -3.27 1.98 7.49
N VAL A 152 -2.57 3.12 7.36
CA VAL A 152 -1.22 3.32 7.92
C VAL A 152 -1.17 2.95 9.41
N SER A 153 -2.11 3.49 10.19
CA SER A 153 -2.16 3.25 11.65
C SER A 153 -2.46 1.78 11.99
N ALA A 154 -3.28 1.11 11.19
CA ALA A 154 -3.64 -0.30 11.37
C ALA A 154 -2.45 -1.22 11.10
N TYR A 155 -1.73 -1.01 10.00
CA TYR A 155 -0.51 -1.77 9.70
C TYR A 155 0.56 -1.59 10.78
N ASN A 156 0.80 -0.34 11.22
CA ASN A 156 1.76 -0.06 12.29
C ASN A 156 1.34 -0.70 13.62
N GLY A 157 0.04 -0.74 13.92
CA GLY A 157 -0.48 -1.37 15.14
C GLY A 157 -0.42 -2.90 15.10
N ALA A 158 -0.56 -3.51 13.93
CA ALA A 158 -0.51 -4.96 13.75
C ALA A 158 0.93 -5.51 13.65
N ALA A 159 1.87 -4.73 13.12
CA ALA A 159 3.24 -5.15 12.82
C ALA A 159 3.96 -5.85 13.99
N PRO A 160 3.89 -5.35 15.26
CA PRO A 160 4.58 -6.01 16.38
C PRO A 160 4.05 -7.41 16.72
N SER A 161 2.86 -7.76 16.26
CA SER A 161 2.21 -9.06 16.50
C SER A 161 2.49 -10.08 15.41
N LEU A 162 3.08 -9.67 14.28
CA LEU A 162 3.48 -10.57 13.21
C LEU A 162 4.70 -11.40 13.62
N GLN A 163 4.62 -12.71 13.45
CA GLN A 163 5.65 -13.65 13.84
C GLN A 163 6.61 -13.96 12.70
N SER A 164 6.09 -14.08 11.47
CA SER A 164 6.91 -14.28 10.28
C SER A 164 7.59 -12.97 9.86
N LYS A 165 8.91 -12.99 9.74
CA LYS A 165 9.69 -11.84 9.23
C LYS A 165 9.35 -11.53 7.77
N GLU A 166 9.01 -12.54 7.01
CA GLU A 166 8.63 -12.45 5.61
C GLU A 166 7.27 -11.75 5.49
N VAL A 167 6.30 -12.13 6.33
CA VAL A 167 4.99 -11.47 6.40
C VAL A 167 5.15 -10.03 6.88
N LEU A 168 5.98 -9.79 7.89
CA LEU A 168 6.29 -8.44 8.36
C LEU A 168 6.92 -7.56 7.27
N ALA A 169 7.88 -8.10 6.51
CA ALA A 169 8.51 -7.37 5.40
C ALA A 169 7.50 -7.04 4.29
N ALA A 170 6.60 -7.96 4.04
CA ALA A 170 5.52 -7.80 3.09
C ALA A 170 4.52 -6.72 3.53
N ALA A 171 4.05 -6.79 4.77
CA ALA A 171 3.19 -5.75 5.36
C ALA A 171 3.89 -4.39 5.35
N GLY A 172 5.21 -4.36 5.61
CA GLY A 172 6.05 -3.18 5.53
C GLY A 172 6.08 -2.55 4.14
N SER A 173 6.03 -3.34 3.06
CA SER A 173 5.96 -2.81 1.69
C SER A 173 4.60 -2.20 1.37
N ILE A 174 3.51 -2.77 1.87
CA ILE A 174 2.16 -2.22 1.71
C ILE A 174 2.04 -0.91 2.48
N VAL A 175 2.35 -0.88 3.77
CA VAL A 175 2.18 0.34 4.60
C VAL A 175 2.97 1.55 4.06
N GLN A 176 4.08 1.32 3.35
CA GLN A 176 4.80 2.41 2.68
C GLN A 176 3.99 3.02 1.52
N ILE A 177 3.19 2.24 0.83
CA ILE A 177 2.29 2.73 -0.23
C ILE A 177 1.11 3.46 0.41
N GLU A 178 0.50 2.89 1.45
CA GLU A 178 -0.56 3.54 2.24
C GLU A 178 -0.13 4.93 2.73
N ALA A 179 1.09 5.04 3.28
CA ALA A 179 1.62 6.32 3.74
C ALA A 179 1.79 7.34 2.59
N ARG A 180 2.10 6.88 1.38
CA ARG A 180 2.17 7.75 0.19
C ARG A 180 0.79 8.17 -0.29
N HIS A 181 -0.20 7.26 -0.27
CA HIS A 181 -1.59 7.58 -0.55
C HIS A 181 -2.10 8.64 0.43
N ALA A 182 -1.94 8.40 1.73
CA ALA A 182 -2.31 9.34 2.79
C ALA A 182 -1.69 10.72 2.58
N ALA A 183 -0.36 10.78 2.31
CA ALA A 183 0.37 12.01 2.07
C ALA A 183 -0.15 12.77 0.84
N ALA A 184 -0.36 12.05 -0.28
CA ALA A 184 -0.85 12.64 -1.52
C ALA A 184 -2.27 13.20 -1.38
N ILE A 185 -3.17 12.47 -0.72
CA ILE A 185 -4.53 12.92 -0.44
C ILE A 185 -4.51 14.11 0.52
N ASN A 186 -3.74 14.05 1.59
CA ASN A 186 -3.62 15.15 2.55
C ASN A 186 -3.17 16.44 1.86
N LEU A 187 -2.13 16.39 1.03
CA LEU A 187 -1.66 17.54 0.24
C LEU A 187 -2.78 18.09 -0.67
N LEU A 188 -3.51 17.21 -1.35
CA LEU A 188 -4.55 17.61 -2.29
C LEU A 188 -5.72 18.35 -1.59
N ILE A 189 -5.98 18.05 -0.32
CA ILE A 189 -7.02 18.72 0.48
C ILE A 189 -6.48 19.81 1.41
N GLY A 190 -5.22 20.23 1.21
CA GLY A 190 -4.61 21.33 1.96
C GLY A 190 -4.21 20.98 3.40
N LYS A 191 -4.08 19.69 3.72
CA LYS A 191 -3.53 19.22 5.01
C LYS A 191 -2.03 18.99 4.91
N THR A 192 -1.36 18.85 6.05
CA THR A 192 0.03 18.41 6.12
C THR A 192 0.16 16.98 5.58
N PRO A 193 1.19 16.69 4.75
CA PRO A 193 1.37 15.34 4.20
C PRO A 193 1.79 14.29 5.23
N THR A 194 2.38 14.75 6.33
CA THR A 194 2.93 13.92 7.40
C THR A 194 2.26 14.26 8.72
N PRO A 195 2.23 13.35 9.70
CA PRO A 195 1.84 13.69 11.06
C PRO A 195 2.77 14.76 11.66
N THR A 196 2.30 15.49 12.65
CA THR A 196 3.08 16.54 13.32
C THR A 196 4.19 16.00 14.22
N GLN A 197 4.05 14.75 14.68
CA GLN A 197 5.09 13.99 15.38
C GLN A 197 5.96 13.20 14.40
N GLY A 198 7.14 12.80 14.82
CA GLY A 198 8.10 12.08 13.97
C GLY A 198 7.73 10.63 13.64
N PHE A 199 6.62 10.11 14.18
CA PHE A 199 6.15 8.74 13.99
C PHE A 199 4.65 8.70 13.82
N ASP A 200 4.16 7.77 12.97
CA ASP A 200 2.74 7.50 12.87
C ASP A 200 2.21 6.81 14.14
N VAL A 201 0.99 7.16 14.53
CA VAL A 201 0.34 6.59 15.70
C VAL A 201 -0.22 5.22 15.34
N PRO A 202 0.25 4.13 15.96
CA PRO A 202 -0.32 2.81 15.75
C PRO A 202 -1.72 2.72 16.38
N LEU A 203 -2.64 2.04 15.69
CA LEU A 203 -3.98 1.75 16.23
C LEU A 203 -4.16 0.23 16.39
N MET A 204 -4.69 -0.15 17.55
CA MET A 204 -5.07 -1.53 17.80
C MET A 204 -6.32 -1.90 17.00
N LYS A 205 -6.47 -3.19 16.66
CA LYS A 205 -7.60 -3.74 15.86
C LYS A 205 -8.97 -3.20 16.31
N ALA A 206 -9.24 -3.15 17.62
CA ALA A 206 -10.51 -2.64 18.13
C ALA A 206 -10.74 -1.16 17.80
N GLN A 207 -9.70 -0.34 17.86
CA GLN A 207 -9.79 1.08 17.52
C GLN A 207 -10.02 1.30 16.02
N VAL A 208 -9.38 0.49 15.18
CA VAL A 208 -9.61 0.50 13.72
C VAL A 208 -11.03 0.07 13.40
N LEU A 209 -11.50 -1.04 13.98
CA LEU A 209 -12.86 -1.53 13.79
C LEU A 209 -13.91 -0.46 14.14
N THR A 210 -13.74 0.27 15.25
CA THR A 210 -14.63 1.38 15.61
C THR A 210 -14.71 2.46 14.51
N LYS A 211 -13.61 2.69 13.78
CA LYS A 211 -13.57 3.69 12.68
C LYS A 211 -14.26 3.19 11.42
N ILE A 212 -14.14 1.91 11.10
CA ILE A 212 -14.65 1.35 9.83
C ILE A 212 -16.03 0.71 9.97
N GLU A 213 -16.47 0.33 11.18
CA GLU A 213 -17.80 -0.28 11.41
C GLU A 213 -18.97 0.51 10.78
N PRO A 214 -18.99 1.86 10.84
CA PRO A 214 -20.03 2.64 10.18
C PRO A 214 -20.07 2.50 8.66
N LEU A 215 -19.00 2.00 8.05
CA LEU A 215 -18.87 1.79 6.61
C LEU A 215 -19.22 0.36 6.18
N ILE A 216 -19.47 -0.55 7.11
CA ILE A 216 -19.84 -1.93 6.85
C ILE A 216 -21.37 -2.07 6.93
N LYS A 217 -21.97 -2.54 5.84
CA LYS A 217 -23.41 -2.80 5.81
C LYS A 217 -23.75 -3.99 6.73
N LYS A 218 -24.62 -3.73 7.67
CA LYS A 218 -25.21 -4.78 8.54
C LYS A 218 -26.27 -5.59 7.81
#